data_b6a6243a35f8ec58762518aff17c8562
#
_entry.id   b6a6243a35f8ec58762518aff17c8562
#
_cell.length_a   1.000
_cell.length_b   1.000
_cell.length_c   1.000
_cell.angle_alpha   90.00
_cell.angle_beta   90.00
_cell.angle_gamma   90.00
#
_symmetry.space_group_name_H-M   'P 1'
#
loop_
_entity.id
_entity.type
_entity.pdbx_description
1 polymer ?
#
loop_
_entity_poly.entity_id
_entity_poly.type
_entity_poly.pdbx_seq_one_letter_code
_entity_poly.pdbx_strand_id
1 'polypeptide(L)'
;MPKLFHFLRPRHALPLLLLLGSFTALHAQQIAVKTNGLMFAAMMPNVGCEFVVGERSSIDISAFGAVNIYGNKAQIIGLMPEYRYWFNGRPMTREFVGISALGTSYDITWGDNIYQGDAAGAGVTFGYALNMRKRLNV
;
A
#
# COMPACT_ATOMS: atom_id res chain seq x y z
N MET A 1 -19.40 -17.88 4.66
CA MET A 1 -18.55 -16.84 5.28
C MET A 1 -18.60 -16.77 6.82
N PRO A 2 -18.73 -17.86 7.58
CA PRO A 2 -18.76 -17.75 9.05
C PRO A 2 -17.43 -18.05 9.74
N LYS A 3 -16.33 -18.25 9.00
CA LYS A 3 -15.07 -18.68 9.64
C LYS A 3 -14.08 -17.54 9.97
N LEU A 4 -14.37 -16.29 9.57
CA LEU A 4 -13.47 -15.17 9.86
C LEU A 4 -13.62 -14.61 11.29
N PHE A 5 -14.78 -14.82 11.91
CA PHE A 5 -15.04 -14.31 13.27
C PHE A 5 -14.52 -15.20 14.40
N HIS A 6 -14.04 -16.42 14.10
CA HIS A 6 -13.50 -17.29 15.13
C HIS A 6 -12.07 -16.96 15.58
N PHE A 7 -11.40 -16.04 14.86
CA PHE A 7 -10.02 -15.65 15.18
C PHE A 7 -9.93 -14.56 16.26
N LEU A 8 -11.04 -13.87 16.53
CA LEU A 8 -11.13 -12.84 17.56
C LEU A 8 -11.65 -13.39 18.90
N ARG A 9 -11.03 -14.43 19.42
CA ARG A 9 -11.23 -14.79 20.84
C ARG A 9 -10.59 -13.71 21.71
N PRO A 10 -11.25 -13.28 22.80
CA PRO A 10 -10.74 -12.21 23.69
C PRO A 10 -9.34 -12.49 24.27
N ARG A 11 -8.91 -13.75 24.26
CA ARG A 11 -7.55 -14.19 24.65
C ARG A 11 -6.45 -13.64 23.75
N HIS A 12 -6.74 -13.31 22.48
CA HIS A 12 -5.77 -12.80 21.50
C HIS A 12 -5.89 -11.28 21.28
N ALA A 13 -6.95 -10.66 21.81
CA ALA A 13 -7.14 -9.22 21.72
C ALA A 13 -6.09 -8.45 22.55
N LEU A 14 -5.71 -8.97 23.70
CA LEU A 14 -4.74 -8.31 24.57
C LEU A 14 -3.33 -8.24 23.98
N PRO A 15 -2.73 -9.34 23.46
CA PRO A 15 -1.41 -9.26 22.80
C PRO A 15 -1.45 -8.45 21.51
N LEU A 16 -2.58 -8.47 20.78
CA LEU A 16 -2.75 -7.64 19.58
C LEU A 16 -2.83 -6.15 19.94
N LEU A 17 -3.53 -5.81 21.04
CA LEU A 17 -3.61 -4.44 21.56
C LEU A 17 -2.26 -3.95 22.08
N LEU A 18 -1.49 -4.82 22.75
CA LEU A 18 -0.13 -4.53 23.21
C LEU A 18 0.84 -4.36 22.04
N LEU A 19 0.69 -5.14 20.97
CA LEU A 19 1.47 -5.00 19.76
C LEU A 19 1.14 -3.67 19.06
N LEU A 20 -0.13 -3.31 18.92
CA LEU A 20 -0.56 -2.02 18.39
C LEU A 20 -0.12 -0.85 19.28
N GLY A 21 -0.14 -1.01 20.61
CA GLY A 21 0.30 0.00 21.57
C GLY A 21 1.82 0.23 21.56
N SER A 22 2.62 -0.80 21.25
CA SER A 22 4.08 -0.66 21.15
C SER A 22 4.53 0.14 19.92
N PHE A 23 3.69 0.23 18.88
CA PHE A 23 3.97 1.11 17.73
C PHE A 23 3.79 2.60 18.03
N THR A 24 3.03 2.96 19.08
CA THR A 24 2.84 4.36 19.47
C THR A 24 4.00 4.94 20.30
N ALA A 25 4.88 4.10 20.81
CA ALA A 25 6.02 4.50 21.64
C ALA A 25 7.28 4.84 20.82
N LEU A 26 7.28 4.61 19.50
CA LEU A 26 8.37 4.99 18.60
C LEU A 26 8.24 6.47 18.25
N HIS A 27 9.10 7.26 18.83
CA HIS A 27 9.22 8.72 18.71
C HIS A 27 9.15 9.20 17.27
N ALA A 28 8.23 10.14 17.01
CA ALA A 28 8.16 10.96 15.79
C ALA A 28 8.26 10.17 14.46
N GLN A 29 7.53 9.08 14.32
CA GLN A 29 7.36 8.45 13.02
C GLN A 29 6.65 9.43 12.10
N GLN A 30 7.35 9.88 11.07
CA GLN A 30 6.71 10.61 10.00
C GLN A 30 5.83 9.64 9.23
N ILE A 31 4.55 9.96 9.16
CA ILE A 31 3.57 9.21 8.40
C ILE A 31 3.12 10.09 7.25
N ALA A 32 3.19 9.59 6.04
CA ALA A 32 2.65 10.23 4.86
C ALA A 32 1.49 9.41 4.27
N VAL A 33 0.41 10.08 3.96
CA VAL A 33 -0.69 9.52 3.17
C VAL A 33 -0.47 9.92 1.72
N LYS A 34 -0.59 8.97 0.80
CA LYS A 34 -0.28 9.14 -0.60
C LYS A 34 -1.39 8.59 -1.50
N THR A 35 -1.42 9.11 -2.69
CA THR A 35 -2.20 8.55 -3.79
C THR A 35 -1.40 8.63 -5.08
N ASN A 36 -1.67 7.75 -6.02
CA ASN A 36 -1.03 7.74 -7.33
C ASN A 36 -2.01 8.29 -8.36
N GLY A 37 -1.74 9.49 -8.86
CA GLY A 37 -2.60 10.17 -9.83
C GLY A 37 -2.70 9.43 -11.17
N LEU A 38 -1.65 8.73 -11.60
CA LEU A 38 -1.68 7.94 -12.82
C LEU A 38 -2.63 6.74 -12.73
N MET A 39 -2.65 6.07 -11.56
CA MET A 39 -3.62 5.00 -11.31
C MET A 39 -5.06 5.54 -11.24
N PHE A 40 -5.26 6.73 -10.67
CA PHE A 40 -6.56 7.41 -10.72
C PHE A 40 -7.02 7.69 -12.15
N ALA A 41 -6.13 8.17 -13.00
CA ALA A 41 -6.42 8.39 -14.41
C ALA A 41 -6.74 7.07 -15.16
N ALA A 42 -6.19 5.96 -14.72
CA ALA A 42 -6.52 4.62 -15.20
C ALA A 42 -7.79 4.01 -14.56
N MET A 43 -8.61 4.82 -13.88
CA MET A 43 -9.82 4.38 -13.16
C MET A 43 -9.56 3.37 -12.03
N MET A 44 -8.36 3.41 -11.47
CA MET A 44 -7.93 2.57 -10.34
C MET A 44 -7.61 3.44 -9.13
N PRO A 45 -8.62 3.87 -8.36
CA PRO A 45 -8.39 4.62 -7.13
C PRO A 45 -7.48 3.84 -6.18
N ASN A 46 -6.58 4.56 -5.55
CA ASN A 46 -5.58 4.01 -4.67
C ASN A 46 -5.27 4.94 -3.51
N VAL A 47 -4.87 4.36 -2.41
CA VAL A 47 -4.40 5.07 -1.23
C VAL A 47 -3.25 4.30 -0.61
N GLY A 48 -2.24 5.01 -0.17
CA GLY A 48 -1.08 4.45 0.50
C GLY A 48 -0.70 5.23 1.75
N CYS A 49 -0.07 4.54 2.66
CA CYS A 49 0.55 5.12 3.83
C CYS A 49 2.02 4.73 3.87
N GLU A 50 2.88 5.70 4.05
CA GLU A 50 4.31 5.50 4.21
C GLU A 50 4.74 5.83 5.63
N PHE A 51 5.50 4.93 6.22
CA PHE A 51 6.00 5.02 7.59
C PHE A 51 7.53 5.05 7.57
N VAL A 52 8.11 6.06 8.20
CA VAL A 52 9.56 6.10 8.40
C VAL A 52 9.94 5.08 9.47
N VAL A 53 10.82 4.14 9.11
CA VAL A 53 11.26 3.06 9.99
C VAL A 53 12.75 3.14 10.36
N GLY A 54 13.49 4.03 9.75
CA GLY A 54 14.91 4.25 10.02
C GLY A 54 15.39 5.60 9.50
N GLU A 55 16.65 5.90 9.70
CA GLU A 55 17.24 7.18 9.27
C GLU A 55 17.17 7.40 7.75
N ARG A 56 17.18 6.32 6.98
CA ARG A 56 17.17 6.32 5.51
C ARG A 56 16.15 5.36 4.92
N SER A 57 15.24 4.84 5.71
CA SER A 57 14.30 3.81 5.26
C SER A 57 12.87 4.09 5.66
N SER A 58 11.97 3.69 4.79
CA SER A 58 10.53 3.76 5.00
C SER A 58 9.84 2.50 4.48
N ILE A 59 8.68 2.21 5.02
CA ILE A 59 7.77 1.19 4.51
C ILE A 59 6.53 1.89 3.99
N ASP A 60 6.21 1.62 2.74
CA ASP A 60 4.98 2.04 2.08
C ASP A 60 4.00 0.87 2.00
N ILE A 61 2.76 1.10 2.33
CA ILE A 61 1.68 0.14 2.15
C ILE A 61 0.59 0.83 1.35
N SER A 62 0.39 0.39 0.14
CA SER A 62 -0.60 0.94 -0.78
C SER A 62 -1.68 -0.09 -1.11
N ALA A 63 -2.93 0.34 -1.08
CA ALA A 63 -4.08 -0.43 -1.52
C ALA A 63 -4.71 0.25 -2.75
N PHE A 64 -5.18 -0.55 -3.67
CA PHE A 64 -5.87 -0.07 -4.86
C PHE A 64 -7.07 -0.95 -5.19
N GLY A 65 -7.99 -0.39 -5.93
CA GLY A 65 -9.16 -1.13 -6.37
C GLY A 65 -9.80 -0.51 -7.59
N ALA A 66 -10.57 -1.29 -8.32
CA ALA A 66 -11.41 -0.84 -9.40
C ALA A 66 -12.70 -1.66 -9.44
N VAL A 67 -13.79 -1.05 -9.82
CA VAL A 67 -15.10 -1.73 -9.94
C VAL A 67 -15.52 -1.81 -11.41
N ASN A 68 -15.21 -0.80 -12.19
CA ASN A 68 -15.46 -0.77 -13.64
C ASN A 68 -14.30 -0.06 -14.32
N ILE A 69 -13.68 -0.70 -15.30
CA ILE A 69 -12.61 -0.11 -16.08
C ILE A 69 -13.10 0.06 -17.53
N TYR A 70 -13.17 1.30 -17.97
CA TYR A 70 -13.61 1.66 -19.35
C TYR A 70 -14.94 1.02 -19.76
N GLY A 71 -15.93 0.99 -18.86
CA GLY A 71 -17.27 0.45 -19.13
C GLY A 71 -17.39 -1.07 -19.06
N ASN A 72 -16.33 -1.79 -18.78
CA ASN A 72 -16.34 -3.23 -18.53
C ASN A 72 -16.47 -3.51 -17.04
N LYS A 73 -17.20 -4.56 -16.68
CA LYS A 73 -17.25 -5.03 -15.29
C LYS A 73 -15.90 -5.64 -14.94
N ALA A 74 -15.13 -4.91 -14.15
CA ALA A 74 -13.85 -5.36 -13.66
C ALA A 74 -13.75 -5.01 -12.18
N GLN A 75 -13.78 -6.02 -11.33
CA GLN A 75 -13.50 -5.87 -9.91
C GLN A 75 -12.06 -6.28 -9.67
N ILE A 76 -11.25 -5.34 -9.23
CA ILE A 76 -9.85 -5.57 -8.88
C ILE A 76 -9.62 -4.95 -7.52
N ILE A 77 -8.98 -5.70 -6.65
CA ILE A 77 -8.48 -5.21 -5.37
C ILE A 77 -7.06 -5.72 -5.18
N GLY A 78 -6.18 -4.86 -4.71
CA GLY A 78 -4.79 -5.24 -4.50
C GLY A 78 -4.15 -4.48 -3.36
N LEU A 79 -3.08 -5.08 -2.88
CA LEU A 79 -2.22 -4.56 -1.83
C LEU A 79 -0.78 -4.61 -2.30
N MET A 80 -0.03 -3.55 -2.07
CA MET A 80 1.36 -3.44 -2.47
C MET A 80 2.18 -2.86 -1.32
N PRO A 81 2.80 -3.70 -0.49
CA PRO A 81 3.83 -3.29 0.45
C PRO A 81 5.15 -3.06 -0.28
N GLU A 82 5.89 -2.05 0.15
CA GLU A 82 7.17 -1.67 -0.41
C GLU A 82 8.11 -1.18 0.69
N TYR A 83 9.33 -1.68 0.68
CA TYR A 83 10.41 -1.16 1.52
C TYR A 83 11.29 -0.24 0.67
N ARG A 84 11.53 0.99 1.13
CA ARG A 84 12.30 2.03 0.43
C ARG A 84 13.55 2.41 1.18
N TYR A 85 14.63 2.55 0.44
CA TYR A 85 15.89 3.12 0.92
C TYR A 85 16.15 4.46 0.22
N TRP A 86 16.40 5.49 1.00
CA TRP A 86 16.57 6.88 0.55
C TRP A 86 18.04 7.27 0.55
N PHE A 87 18.57 7.64 -0.62
CA PHE A 87 19.99 7.94 -0.79
C PHE A 87 20.41 9.27 -0.16
N ASN A 88 19.50 10.24 -0.07
CA ASN A 88 19.80 11.60 0.42
C ASN A 88 19.87 11.71 1.97
N GLY A 89 19.89 10.63 2.70
CA GLY A 89 19.98 10.64 4.16
C GLY A 89 18.70 11.02 4.91
N ARG A 90 17.61 11.26 4.20
CA ARG A 90 16.28 11.57 4.77
C ARG A 90 15.21 10.78 4.03
N PRO A 91 14.32 10.07 4.76
CA PRO A 91 13.15 9.47 4.16
C PRO A 91 12.24 10.50 3.48
N MET A 92 11.54 10.05 2.45
CA MET A 92 10.59 10.87 1.68
C MET A 92 11.21 12.10 0.99
N THR A 93 12.50 12.04 0.67
CA THR A 93 13.23 13.16 0.06
C THR A 93 14.17 12.66 -1.02
N ARG A 94 14.01 13.19 -2.24
CA ARG A 94 14.84 12.91 -3.43
C ARG A 94 14.80 11.45 -3.86
N GLU A 95 15.93 10.85 -4.18
CA GLU A 95 16.02 9.54 -4.83
C GLU A 95 15.84 8.39 -3.82
N PHE A 96 15.11 7.39 -4.23
CA PHE A 96 14.99 6.13 -3.48
C PHE A 96 15.03 4.91 -4.41
N VAL A 97 15.43 3.80 -3.84
CA VAL A 97 15.24 2.47 -4.40
C VAL A 97 14.37 1.65 -3.44
N GLY A 98 13.49 0.85 -3.97
CA GLY A 98 12.58 0.03 -3.18
C GLY A 98 12.49 -1.41 -3.66
N ILE A 99 12.06 -2.26 -2.75
CA ILE A 99 11.63 -3.63 -3.03
C ILE A 99 10.16 -3.71 -2.68
N SER A 100 9.34 -4.10 -3.65
CA SER A 100 7.90 -4.20 -3.50
C SER A 100 7.41 -5.61 -3.73
N ALA A 101 6.32 -5.95 -3.07
CA ALA A 101 5.50 -7.10 -3.38
C ALA A 101 4.10 -6.63 -3.78
N LEU A 102 3.41 -7.41 -4.58
CA LEU A 102 2.06 -7.15 -5.05
C LEU A 102 1.21 -8.39 -4.82
N GLY A 103 0.06 -8.22 -4.20
CA GLY A 103 -0.99 -9.21 -4.15
C GLY A 103 -2.28 -8.58 -4.69
N THR A 104 -2.96 -9.25 -5.60
CA THR A 104 -4.20 -8.76 -6.19
C THR A 104 -5.17 -9.90 -6.47
N SER A 105 -6.44 -9.63 -6.23
CA SER A 105 -7.55 -10.48 -6.64
C SER A 105 -8.35 -9.75 -7.71
N TYR A 106 -8.76 -10.45 -8.74
CA TYR A 106 -9.50 -9.87 -9.85
C TYR A 106 -10.69 -10.74 -10.27
N ASP A 107 -11.74 -10.06 -10.70
CA ASP A 107 -12.93 -10.62 -11.32
C ASP A 107 -13.28 -9.71 -12.51
N ILE A 108 -12.97 -10.16 -13.70
CA ILE A 108 -13.10 -9.38 -14.95
C ILE A 108 -14.05 -10.11 -15.88
N THR A 109 -15.10 -9.43 -16.31
CA THR A 109 -16.00 -9.89 -17.35
C THR A 109 -15.69 -9.15 -18.65
N TRP A 110 -15.22 -9.88 -19.65
CA TRP A 110 -14.92 -9.35 -20.99
C TRP A 110 -15.75 -10.09 -22.03
N GLY A 111 -16.75 -9.41 -22.57
CA GLY A 111 -17.73 -10.05 -23.47
C GLY A 111 -18.49 -11.18 -22.76
N ASP A 112 -18.42 -12.38 -23.31
CA ASP A 112 -19.05 -13.58 -22.73
C ASP A 112 -18.12 -14.38 -21.80
N ASN A 113 -16.89 -13.89 -21.58
CA ASN A 113 -15.88 -14.57 -20.77
C ASN A 113 -15.72 -13.92 -19.39
N ILE A 114 -15.63 -14.74 -18.36
CA ILE A 114 -15.37 -14.34 -16.98
C ILE A 114 -13.97 -14.82 -16.61
N TYR A 115 -13.13 -13.89 -16.18
CA TYR A 115 -11.76 -14.15 -15.68
C TYR A 115 -11.71 -13.83 -14.20
N GLN A 116 -11.49 -14.84 -13.38
CA GLN A 116 -11.36 -14.71 -11.94
C GLN A 116 -10.04 -15.33 -11.49
N GLY A 117 -9.38 -14.70 -10.55
CA GLY A 117 -8.16 -15.27 -9.98
C GLY A 117 -7.46 -14.33 -9.02
N ASP A 118 -6.36 -14.85 -8.54
CA ASP A 118 -5.42 -14.13 -7.70
C ASP A 118 -4.06 -14.09 -8.38
N ALA A 119 -3.36 -12.97 -8.23
CA ALA A 119 -2.01 -12.83 -8.73
C ALA A 119 -1.11 -12.24 -7.65
N ALA A 120 0.15 -12.68 -7.66
CA ALA A 120 1.18 -12.14 -6.79
C ALA A 120 2.44 -11.86 -7.59
N GLY A 121 3.17 -10.83 -7.19
CA GLY A 121 4.40 -10.43 -7.82
C GLY A 121 5.34 -9.75 -6.85
N ALA A 122 6.58 -9.59 -7.29
CA ALA A 122 7.58 -8.79 -6.59
C ALA A 122 8.39 -7.99 -7.61
N GLY A 123 8.90 -6.85 -7.17
CA GLY A 123 9.66 -5.97 -8.06
C GLY A 123 10.61 -5.05 -7.32
N VAL A 124 11.46 -4.42 -8.11
CA VAL A 124 12.31 -3.33 -7.66
C VAL A 124 11.75 -2.03 -8.21
N THR A 125 11.66 -1.03 -7.35
CA THR A 125 11.19 0.30 -7.70
C THR A 125 12.32 1.31 -7.59
N PHE A 126 12.26 2.33 -8.41
CA PHE A 126 13.15 3.46 -8.34
C PHE A 126 12.34 4.74 -8.53
N GLY A 127 12.55 5.73 -7.70
CA GLY A 127 11.77 6.94 -7.77
C GLY A 127 12.45 8.16 -7.20
N TYR A 128 11.78 9.28 -7.36
CA TYR A 128 12.22 10.59 -6.87
C TYR A 128 11.06 11.31 -6.20
N ALA A 129 11.24 11.76 -4.98
CA ALA A 129 10.27 12.57 -4.24
C ALA A 129 10.65 14.04 -4.31
N LEU A 130 9.80 14.86 -4.92
CA LEU A 130 9.91 16.31 -4.98
C LEU A 130 9.20 16.93 -3.77
N ASN A 131 9.94 17.64 -2.94
CA ASN A 131 9.37 18.39 -1.82
C ASN A 131 8.89 19.76 -2.31
N MET A 132 7.61 19.90 -2.58
CA MET A 132 7.03 21.16 -3.04
C MET A 132 6.72 22.13 -1.89
N ARG A 133 6.36 21.61 -0.72
CA ARG A 133 6.12 22.34 0.53
C ARG A 133 6.46 21.47 1.72
N LYS A 134 6.54 22.07 2.93
CA LYS A 134 6.86 21.35 4.18
C LYS A 134 5.99 20.10 4.47
N ARG A 135 4.84 19.95 3.80
CA ARG A 135 3.88 18.86 4.00
C ARG A 135 3.37 18.22 2.70
N LEU A 136 3.88 18.63 1.54
CA LEU A 136 3.45 18.12 0.24
C LEU A 136 4.64 17.63 -0.58
N ASN A 137 4.66 16.35 -0.88
CA ASN A 137 5.64 15.68 -1.73
C ASN A 137 4.95 15.08 -2.96
N VAL A 138 5.58 15.17 -4.09
CA VAL A 138 5.12 14.55 -5.35
C VAL A 138 6.20 13.63 -5.90
#